data_209e2e2c31132856bf1431cbf7061ae3
#
_entry.id   209e2e2c31132856bf1431cbf7061ae3
#
_cell.length_a   1.000
_cell.length_b   1.000
_cell.length_c   1.000
_cell.angle_alpha   90.00
_cell.angle_beta   90.00
_cell.angle_gamma   90.00
#
_symmetry.space_group_name_H-M   'P 1'
#
loop_
_entity.id
_entity.type
_entity.pdbx_description
1 polymer ?
#
loop_
_entity_poly.entity_id
_entity_poly.type
_entity_poly.pdbx_seq_one_letter_code
_entity_poly.pdbx_strand_id
1 'polypeptide(L)'
;RPEIDAVYIATPHQFHREHALMAAELGKHVIVEKPMALTLADCDAMIEAAQRHGVTLIVGHTNSFDPAIGRLHQLAVSGEFGRLAMLLMWNYTDFLYRPRRPEELDTRQGGGILFNQVPHQIDIARLLAGAPLRSVRAMTATLDPRRPTEGCCTALLDFSNGVAASLTYSGYDHFDSDELHGWIS
;
A
#
# COMPACT_ATOMS: atom_id res chain seq x y z
N ARG A 1 2.26 17.45 24.55
CA ARG A 1 2.24 18.86 24.21
C ARG A 1 0.85 19.25 23.75
N PRO A 2 0.14 20.18 24.43
CA PRO A 2 -1.23 20.54 24.10
C PRO A 2 -1.38 21.22 22.73
N GLU A 3 -0.33 21.86 22.24
CA GLU A 3 -0.29 22.57 20.95
C GLU A 3 -0.16 21.66 19.71
N ILE A 4 -0.01 20.35 19.91
CA ILE A 4 0.05 19.37 18.82
C ILE A 4 -1.33 18.74 18.67
N ASP A 5 -1.92 18.78 17.48
CA ASP A 5 -3.21 18.17 17.16
C ASP A 5 -3.07 16.83 16.48
N ALA A 6 -2.01 16.64 15.69
CA ALA A 6 -1.77 15.44 14.90
C ALA A 6 -0.31 14.97 14.97
N VAL A 7 -0.11 13.66 14.84
CA VAL A 7 1.20 13.01 14.80
C VAL A 7 1.35 12.25 13.49
N TYR A 8 2.46 12.47 12.79
CA TYR A 8 2.87 11.67 11.63
C TYR A 8 3.86 10.60 12.07
N ILE A 9 3.52 9.33 11.83
CA ILE A 9 4.31 8.17 12.21
C ILE A 9 5.00 7.61 10.97
N ALA A 10 6.31 7.81 10.88
CA ALA A 10 7.18 7.32 9.80
C ALA A 10 8.31 6.45 10.37
N THR A 11 8.03 5.71 11.43
CA THR A 11 8.95 4.77 12.05
C THR A 11 8.99 3.44 11.28
N PRO A 12 9.92 2.52 11.58
CA PRO A 12 9.86 1.17 11.03
C PRO A 12 8.53 0.48 11.35
N HIS A 13 8.04 -0.35 10.43
CA HIS A 13 6.69 -0.91 10.40
C HIS A 13 6.25 -1.59 11.70
N GLN A 14 7.18 -2.28 12.38
CA GLN A 14 6.91 -2.99 13.65
C GLN A 14 6.52 -2.06 14.80
N PHE A 15 6.78 -0.75 14.70
CA PHE A 15 6.44 0.24 15.73
C PHE A 15 5.16 1.02 15.44
N HIS A 16 4.56 0.87 14.25
CA HIS A 16 3.38 1.64 13.84
C HIS A 16 2.24 1.50 14.84
N ARG A 17 1.91 0.26 15.22
CA ARG A 17 0.84 -0.01 16.19
C ARG A 17 1.09 0.70 17.51
N GLU A 18 2.25 0.48 18.13
CA GLU A 18 2.58 1.05 19.44
C GLU A 18 2.46 2.58 19.42
N HIS A 19 3.08 3.22 18.44
CA HIS A 19 3.07 4.67 18.34
C HIS A 19 1.69 5.25 18.04
N ALA A 20 0.88 4.56 17.22
CA ALA A 20 -0.48 4.98 16.91
C ALA A 20 -1.39 4.90 18.13
N LEU A 21 -1.29 3.81 18.93
CA LEU A 21 -2.04 3.68 20.17
C LEU A 21 -1.67 4.80 21.16
N MET A 22 -0.37 5.03 21.38
CA MET A 22 0.10 6.12 22.25
C MET A 22 -0.42 7.49 21.81
N ALA A 23 -0.41 7.79 20.52
CA ALA A 23 -0.91 9.06 20.02
C ALA A 23 -2.43 9.19 20.22
N ALA A 24 -3.19 8.13 19.92
CA ALA A 24 -4.64 8.10 20.12
C ALA A 24 -5.01 8.28 21.61
N GLU A 25 -4.35 7.58 22.52
CA GLU A 25 -4.55 7.72 23.98
C GLU A 25 -4.30 9.14 24.47
N LEU A 26 -3.40 9.87 23.82
CA LEU A 26 -3.13 11.29 24.10
C LEU A 26 -4.08 12.24 23.36
N GLY A 27 -5.13 11.72 22.72
CA GLY A 27 -6.13 12.50 21.97
C GLY A 27 -5.59 13.15 20.72
N LYS A 28 -4.54 12.59 20.08
CA LYS A 28 -3.94 13.14 18.87
C LYS A 28 -4.43 12.39 17.63
N HIS A 29 -4.76 13.12 16.56
CA HIS A 29 -4.97 12.54 15.26
C HIS A 29 -3.69 11.88 14.77
N VAL A 30 -3.82 10.81 13.98
CA VAL A 30 -2.69 9.98 13.54
C VAL A 30 -2.68 9.90 12.03
N ILE A 31 -1.52 10.19 11.45
CA ILE A 31 -1.17 9.78 10.09
C ILE A 31 -0.04 8.76 10.24
N VAL A 32 -0.23 7.56 9.72
CA VAL A 32 0.78 6.50 9.78
C VAL A 32 1.22 6.10 8.37
N GLU A 33 2.52 5.88 8.19
CA GLU A 33 3.05 5.34 6.94
C GLU A 33 2.51 3.94 6.62
N LYS A 34 2.53 3.62 5.34
CA LYS A 34 2.20 2.27 4.87
C LYS A 34 3.40 1.30 5.09
N PRO A 35 3.12 0.03 5.33
CA PRO A 35 1.82 -0.57 5.62
C PRO A 35 1.31 -0.12 6.99
N MET A 36 0.01 -0.10 7.18
CA MET A 36 -0.60 0.31 8.46
C MET A 36 -0.01 -0.44 9.65
N ALA A 37 0.07 -1.75 9.54
CA ALA A 37 0.72 -2.65 10.50
C ALA A 37 1.12 -3.96 9.81
N LEU A 38 1.76 -4.87 10.56
CA LEU A 38 2.22 -6.17 10.05
C LEU A 38 1.15 -7.27 10.15
N THR A 39 0.14 -7.10 11.00
CA THR A 39 -0.95 -8.06 11.20
C THR A 39 -2.31 -7.37 11.16
N LEU A 40 -3.36 -8.11 10.79
CA LEU A 40 -4.73 -7.60 10.85
C LEU A 40 -5.15 -7.26 12.28
N ALA A 41 -4.75 -8.05 13.27
CA ALA A 41 -5.02 -7.76 14.68
C ALA A 41 -4.42 -6.43 15.15
N ASP A 42 -3.24 -6.08 14.65
CA ASP A 42 -2.63 -4.78 14.94
C ASP A 42 -3.38 -3.64 14.24
N CYS A 43 -3.83 -3.85 13.00
CA CYS A 43 -4.67 -2.88 12.31
C CYS A 43 -5.99 -2.64 13.06
N ASP A 44 -6.65 -3.71 13.49
CA ASP A 44 -7.90 -3.63 14.25
C ASP A 44 -7.68 -2.87 15.56
N ALA A 45 -6.61 -3.16 16.29
CA ALA A 45 -6.28 -2.46 17.54
C ALA A 45 -6.06 -0.95 17.33
N MET A 46 -5.43 -0.56 16.21
CA MET A 46 -5.24 0.86 15.86
C MET A 46 -6.57 1.54 15.52
N ILE A 47 -7.44 0.86 14.76
CA ILE A 47 -8.78 1.36 14.40
C ILE A 47 -9.64 1.54 15.67
N GLU A 48 -9.67 0.52 16.53
CA GLU A 48 -10.43 0.58 17.79
C GLU A 48 -9.92 1.69 18.72
N ALA A 49 -8.59 1.89 18.82
CA ALA A 49 -8.03 2.96 19.60
C ALA A 49 -8.45 4.33 19.07
N ALA A 50 -8.37 4.54 17.75
CA ALA A 50 -8.80 5.78 17.14
C ALA A 50 -10.30 6.07 17.39
N GLN A 51 -11.15 5.06 17.24
CA GLN A 51 -12.60 5.16 17.52
C GLN A 51 -12.86 5.46 19.00
N ARG A 52 -12.22 4.74 19.90
CA ARG A 52 -12.39 4.90 21.36
C ARG A 52 -12.04 6.29 21.85
N HIS A 53 -10.98 6.87 21.29
CA HIS A 53 -10.49 8.20 21.69
C HIS A 53 -11.04 9.33 20.83
N GLY A 54 -11.89 9.05 19.83
CA GLY A 54 -12.51 10.05 18.96
C GLY A 54 -11.50 10.79 18.07
N VAL A 55 -10.40 10.13 17.69
CA VAL A 55 -9.36 10.72 16.84
C VAL A 55 -9.42 10.16 15.42
N THR A 56 -8.90 10.90 14.46
CA THR A 56 -8.79 10.45 13.07
C THR A 56 -7.50 9.65 12.90
N LEU A 57 -7.60 8.49 12.24
CA LEU A 57 -6.48 7.67 11.81
C LEU A 57 -6.48 7.61 10.28
N ILE A 58 -5.37 8.05 9.68
CA ILE A 58 -5.14 8.01 8.22
C ILE A 58 -3.93 7.14 7.96
N VAL A 59 -4.04 6.23 7.00
CA VAL A 59 -2.90 5.45 6.49
C VAL A 59 -2.38 6.11 5.22
N GLY A 60 -1.08 6.35 5.15
CA GLY A 60 -0.43 7.09 4.09
C GLY A 60 -0.22 6.30 2.80
N HIS A 61 -1.30 5.88 2.09
CA HIS A 61 -1.24 5.38 0.73
C HIS A 61 -1.19 6.56 -0.24
N THR A 62 -0.01 7.18 -0.38
CA THR A 62 0.16 8.46 -1.08
C THR A 62 -0.17 8.40 -2.56
N ASN A 63 0.08 7.28 -3.24
CA ASN A 63 -0.12 7.16 -4.69
C ASN A 63 -1.59 7.32 -5.13
N SER A 64 -2.56 7.02 -4.28
CA SER A 64 -3.98 7.29 -4.56
C SER A 64 -4.30 8.80 -4.65
N PHE A 65 -3.43 9.64 -4.11
CA PHE A 65 -3.57 11.09 -4.16
C PHE A 65 -2.77 11.73 -5.32
N ASP A 66 -2.08 10.92 -6.11
CA ASP A 66 -1.40 11.38 -7.31
C ASP A 66 -2.42 11.99 -8.30
N PRO A 67 -2.14 13.18 -8.87
CA PRO A 67 -3.05 13.83 -9.82
C PRO A 67 -3.44 12.96 -11.02
N ALA A 68 -2.52 12.12 -11.53
CA ALA A 68 -2.80 11.23 -12.65
C ALA A 68 -3.79 10.13 -12.23
N ILE A 69 -3.60 9.53 -11.04
CA ILE A 69 -4.53 8.55 -10.48
C ILE A 69 -5.89 9.17 -10.19
N GLY A 70 -5.90 10.39 -9.61
CA GLY A 70 -7.13 11.16 -9.41
C GLY A 70 -7.88 11.42 -10.71
N ARG A 71 -7.16 11.73 -11.81
CA ARG A 71 -7.77 11.89 -13.13
C ARG A 71 -8.32 10.59 -13.68
N LEU A 72 -7.59 9.48 -13.56
CA LEU A 72 -8.09 8.15 -13.95
C LEU A 72 -9.37 7.79 -13.19
N HIS A 73 -9.42 8.05 -11.89
CA HIS A 73 -10.62 7.82 -11.08
C HIS A 73 -11.80 8.65 -11.58
N GLN A 74 -11.61 9.96 -11.84
CA GLN A 74 -12.65 10.81 -12.40
C GLN A 74 -13.18 10.25 -13.73
N LEU A 75 -12.32 9.81 -14.64
CA LEU A 75 -12.72 9.19 -15.91
C LEU A 75 -13.50 7.88 -15.68
N ALA A 76 -13.03 7.03 -14.75
CA ALA A 76 -13.69 5.77 -14.45
C ALA A 76 -15.13 5.94 -13.91
N VAL A 77 -15.36 6.98 -13.09
CA VAL A 77 -16.67 7.24 -12.47
C VAL A 77 -17.57 8.14 -13.32
N SER A 78 -17.05 8.83 -14.34
CA SER A 78 -17.84 9.76 -15.18
C SER A 78 -18.92 9.08 -15.99
N GLY A 79 -18.75 7.80 -16.32
CA GLY A 79 -19.59 7.06 -17.26
C GLY A 79 -19.37 7.40 -18.73
N GLU A 80 -18.53 8.39 -19.05
CA GLU A 80 -18.26 8.84 -20.43
C GLU A 80 -17.68 7.74 -21.33
N PHE A 81 -16.84 6.88 -20.73
CA PHE A 81 -16.18 5.77 -21.43
C PHE A 81 -16.84 4.42 -21.15
N GLY A 82 -18.03 4.43 -20.55
CA GLY A 82 -18.71 3.23 -20.11
C GLY A 82 -18.18 2.69 -18.78
N ARG A 83 -18.56 1.46 -18.46
CA ARG A 83 -18.20 0.83 -17.19
C ARG A 83 -16.75 0.34 -17.21
N LEU A 84 -16.01 0.63 -16.16
CA LEU A 84 -14.69 0.01 -15.94
C LEU A 84 -14.88 -1.51 -15.83
N ALA A 85 -14.15 -2.25 -16.64
CA ALA A 85 -14.21 -3.71 -16.68
C ALA A 85 -12.93 -4.36 -16.17
N MET A 86 -11.77 -3.79 -16.53
CA MET A 86 -10.48 -4.41 -16.25
C MET A 86 -9.41 -3.36 -15.94
N LEU A 87 -8.53 -3.68 -14.99
CA LEU A 87 -7.30 -2.96 -14.68
C LEU A 87 -6.10 -3.87 -14.95
N LEU A 88 -5.12 -3.38 -15.70
CA LEU A 88 -3.84 -4.03 -15.91
C LEU A 88 -2.76 -3.13 -15.33
N MET A 89 -2.06 -3.62 -14.30
CA MET A 89 -1.10 -2.84 -13.53
C MET A 89 0.25 -3.55 -13.52
N TRP A 90 1.28 -2.85 -13.99
CA TRP A 90 2.66 -3.36 -13.98
C TRP A 90 3.56 -2.33 -13.33
N ASN A 91 4.46 -2.82 -12.49
CA ASN A 91 5.53 -2.02 -11.93
C ASN A 91 6.80 -2.87 -11.83
N TYR A 92 7.86 -2.41 -12.46
CA TYR A 92 9.17 -3.06 -12.51
C TYR A 92 10.19 -2.08 -11.98
N THR A 93 10.97 -2.48 -10.96
CA THR A 93 11.94 -1.62 -10.31
C THR A 93 13.20 -2.39 -9.92
N ASP A 94 14.23 -1.66 -9.55
CA ASP A 94 15.45 -2.19 -8.94
C ASP A 94 15.33 -2.33 -7.40
N PHE A 95 14.11 -2.38 -6.86
CA PHE A 95 13.84 -2.29 -5.42
C PHE A 95 14.77 -3.14 -4.56
N LEU A 96 14.98 -4.41 -4.94
CA LEU A 96 15.83 -5.30 -4.16
C LEU A 96 17.34 -5.03 -4.30
N TYR A 97 17.76 -4.35 -5.34
CA TYR A 97 19.18 -4.03 -5.57
C TYR A 97 19.61 -2.73 -4.90
N ARG A 98 18.69 -1.88 -4.48
CA ARG A 98 18.97 -0.70 -3.66
C ARG A 98 19.54 -1.12 -2.31
N PRO A 99 20.37 -0.27 -1.64
CA PRO A 99 20.80 -0.54 -0.28
C PRO A 99 19.60 -0.78 0.65
N ARG A 100 19.62 -1.91 1.37
CA ARG A 100 18.54 -2.32 2.26
C ARG A 100 19.09 -2.67 3.64
N ARG A 101 18.34 -2.33 4.67
CA ARG A 101 18.61 -2.79 6.03
C ARG A 101 18.18 -4.27 6.15
N PRO A 102 18.77 -5.05 7.06
CA PRO A 102 18.43 -6.47 7.22
C PRO A 102 16.92 -6.74 7.40
N GLU A 103 16.23 -5.91 8.18
CA GLU A 103 14.78 -6.04 8.40
C GLU A 103 13.95 -5.80 7.14
N GLU A 104 14.44 -5.00 6.20
CA GLU A 104 13.77 -4.77 4.91
C GLU A 104 13.88 -5.97 3.96
N LEU A 105 14.73 -6.94 4.28
CA LEU A 105 14.89 -8.21 3.58
C LEU A 105 14.31 -9.41 4.36
N ASP A 106 13.51 -9.16 5.38
CA ASP A 106 12.77 -10.19 6.13
C ASP A 106 11.26 -9.88 6.10
N THR A 107 10.51 -10.64 5.32
CA THR A 107 9.06 -10.50 5.18
C THR A 107 8.33 -10.53 6.53
N ARG A 108 8.83 -11.31 7.52
CA ARG A 108 8.23 -11.38 8.85
C ARG A 108 8.36 -10.07 9.64
N GLN A 109 9.28 -9.22 9.27
CA GLN A 109 9.48 -7.88 9.84
C GLN A 109 8.88 -6.76 8.97
N GLY A 110 8.08 -7.13 7.96
CA GLY A 110 7.50 -6.17 7.01
C GLY A 110 8.44 -5.80 5.88
N GLY A 111 9.48 -6.60 5.66
CA GLY A 111 10.35 -6.48 4.49
C GLY A 111 9.70 -7.01 3.22
N GLY A 112 10.45 -6.96 2.12
CA GLY A 112 10.01 -7.43 0.82
C GLY A 112 9.03 -6.49 0.11
N ILE A 113 8.65 -6.88 -1.11
CA ILE A 113 7.80 -6.04 -1.94
C ILE A 113 6.35 -6.05 -1.50
N LEU A 114 5.89 -7.12 -0.82
CA LEU A 114 4.50 -7.24 -0.40
C LEU A 114 4.10 -6.17 0.63
N PHE A 115 4.99 -5.81 1.54
CA PHE A 115 4.74 -4.76 2.53
C PHE A 115 5.16 -3.37 2.03
N ASN A 116 6.16 -3.30 1.14
CA ASN A 116 6.74 -2.01 0.77
C ASN A 116 6.17 -1.42 -0.52
N GLN A 117 5.80 -2.24 -1.51
CA GLN A 117 5.47 -1.77 -2.85
C GLN A 117 4.04 -2.15 -3.29
N VAL A 118 3.68 -3.40 -3.18
CA VAL A 118 2.37 -3.90 -3.62
C VAL A 118 1.18 -3.19 -2.94
N PRO A 119 1.26 -2.70 -1.69
CA PRO A 119 0.16 -1.94 -1.09
C PRO A 119 -0.28 -0.72 -1.89
N HIS A 120 0.65 -0.03 -2.57
CA HIS A 120 0.31 1.10 -3.44
C HIS A 120 -0.56 0.67 -4.63
N GLN A 121 -0.20 -0.43 -5.30
CA GLN A 121 -0.98 -0.95 -6.42
C GLN A 121 -2.38 -1.43 -5.97
N ILE A 122 -2.45 -2.10 -4.82
CA ILE A 122 -3.73 -2.57 -4.26
C ILE A 122 -4.64 -1.40 -3.92
N ASP A 123 -4.09 -0.34 -3.32
CA ASP A 123 -4.86 0.85 -2.96
C ASP A 123 -5.42 1.56 -4.21
N ILE A 124 -4.59 1.75 -5.23
CA ILE A 124 -5.02 2.29 -6.53
C ILE A 124 -6.11 1.41 -7.16
N ALA A 125 -5.93 0.08 -7.18
CA ALA A 125 -6.91 -0.83 -7.74
C ALA A 125 -8.26 -0.74 -7.03
N ARG A 126 -8.25 -0.65 -5.69
CA ARG A 126 -9.46 -0.47 -4.87
C ARG A 126 -10.16 0.87 -5.14
N LEU A 127 -9.38 1.95 -5.24
CA LEU A 127 -9.90 3.28 -5.58
C LEU A 127 -10.60 3.26 -6.94
N LEU A 128 -9.92 2.76 -7.97
CA LEU A 128 -10.46 2.75 -9.34
C LEU A 128 -11.63 1.78 -9.51
N ALA A 129 -11.60 0.62 -8.86
CA ALA A 129 -12.70 -0.34 -8.91
C ALA A 129 -13.94 0.16 -8.16
N GLY A 130 -13.78 0.95 -7.11
CA GLY A 130 -14.89 1.52 -6.32
C GLY A 130 -15.78 0.47 -5.64
N ALA A 131 -15.26 -0.72 -5.35
CA ALA A 131 -16.01 -1.83 -4.78
C ALA A 131 -15.16 -2.71 -3.86
N PRO A 132 -15.77 -3.46 -2.92
CA PRO A 132 -15.07 -4.44 -2.12
C PRO A 132 -14.47 -5.58 -2.97
N LEU A 133 -13.30 -6.06 -2.55
CA LEU A 133 -12.67 -7.23 -3.12
C LEU A 133 -13.47 -8.49 -2.73
N ARG A 134 -13.77 -9.35 -3.70
CA ARG A 134 -14.45 -10.63 -3.51
C ARG A 134 -13.46 -11.78 -3.37
N SER A 135 -12.42 -11.78 -4.19
CA SER A 135 -11.39 -12.81 -4.14
C SER A 135 -10.05 -12.29 -4.66
N VAL A 136 -8.96 -12.93 -4.20
CA VAL A 136 -7.61 -12.72 -4.67
C VAL A 136 -6.93 -14.08 -4.92
N ARG A 137 -6.17 -14.15 -6.01
CA ARG A 137 -5.24 -15.23 -6.27
C ARG A 137 -3.89 -14.65 -6.63
N ALA A 138 -2.88 -14.97 -5.84
CA ALA A 138 -1.55 -14.39 -5.98
C ALA A 138 -0.45 -15.45 -5.96
N MET A 139 0.67 -15.11 -6.58
CA MET A 139 1.92 -15.86 -6.52
C MET A 139 3.05 -14.90 -6.25
N THR A 140 4.01 -15.34 -5.44
CA THR A 140 5.25 -14.60 -5.16
C THR A 140 6.45 -15.48 -5.43
N ALA A 141 7.61 -14.88 -5.68
CA ALA A 141 8.85 -15.61 -5.79
C ALA A 141 10.03 -14.85 -5.17
N THR A 142 10.98 -15.62 -4.65
CA THR A 142 12.30 -15.19 -4.20
C THR A 142 13.31 -15.74 -5.19
N LEU A 143 13.98 -14.87 -5.95
CA LEU A 143 14.87 -15.27 -7.04
C LEU A 143 16.35 -15.11 -6.70
N ASP A 144 16.71 -14.22 -5.75
CA ASP A 144 18.08 -14.03 -5.29
C ASP A 144 18.26 -14.62 -3.88
N PRO A 145 19.01 -15.71 -3.70
CA PRO A 145 19.23 -16.32 -2.39
C PRO A 145 19.98 -15.42 -1.40
N ARG A 146 20.67 -14.37 -1.88
CA ARG A 146 21.32 -13.37 -1.02
C ARG A 146 20.33 -12.35 -0.45
N ARG A 147 19.10 -12.36 -0.95
CA ARG A 147 18.00 -11.46 -0.56
C ARG A 147 16.76 -12.31 -0.27
N PRO A 148 16.70 -12.95 0.92
CA PRO A 148 15.75 -14.02 1.22
C PRO A 148 14.33 -13.51 1.55
N THR A 149 13.85 -12.56 0.76
CA THR A 149 12.48 -12.06 0.80
C THR A 149 11.85 -12.20 -0.58
N GLU A 150 10.53 -12.12 -0.66
CA GLU A 150 9.87 -12.07 -1.95
C GLU A 150 10.20 -10.77 -2.68
N GLY A 151 10.56 -10.89 -3.94
CA GLY A 151 10.95 -9.77 -4.78
C GLY A 151 10.09 -9.59 -6.03
N CYS A 152 9.20 -10.54 -6.30
CA CYS A 152 8.19 -10.37 -7.32
C CYS A 152 6.85 -10.96 -6.88
N CYS A 153 5.78 -10.38 -7.42
CA CYS A 153 4.40 -10.78 -7.16
C CYS A 153 3.57 -10.63 -8.44
N THR A 154 2.68 -11.57 -8.69
CA THR A 154 1.57 -11.39 -9.61
C THR A 154 0.27 -11.77 -8.90
N ALA A 155 -0.79 -11.01 -9.13
CA ALA A 155 -2.09 -11.26 -8.52
C ALA A 155 -3.24 -10.96 -9.46
N LEU A 156 -4.31 -11.74 -9.33
CA LEU A 156 -5.62 -11.48 -9.90
C LEU A 156 -6.57 -11.09 -8.78
N LEU A 157 -7.22 -9.95 -8.94
CA LEU A 157 -8.19 -9.39 -8.01
C LEU A 157 -9.57 -9.38 -8.66
N ASP A 158 -10.58 -9.85 -7.94
CA ASP A 158 -11.97 -9.88 -8.42
C ASP A 158 -12.83 -9.04 -7.47
N PHE A 159 -13.41 -7.97 -7.98
CA PHE A 159 -14.21 -7.03 -7.21
C PHE A 159 -15.70 -7.37 -7.31
N SER A 160 -16.47 -7.05 -6.26
CA SER A 160 -17.90 -7.42 -6.14
C SER A 160 -18.79 -6.81 -7.22
N ASN A 161 -18.38 -5.73 -7.88
CA ASN A 161 -19.08 -5.09 -9.00
C ASN A 161 -18.71 -5.66 -10.37
N GLY A 162 -17.87 -6.71 -10.42
CA GLY A 162 -17.43 -7.37 -11.65
C GLY A 162 -16.22 -6.72 -12.34
N VAL A 163 -15.58 -5.73 -11.73
CA VAL A 163 -14.25 -5.27 -12.16
C VAL A 163 -13.23 -6.33 -11.80
N ALA A 164 -12.33 -6.64 -12.72
CA ALA A 164 -11.17 -7.49 -12.49
C ALA A 164 -9.89 -6.66 -12.56
N ALA A 165 -8.90 -6.98 -11.71
CA ALA A 165 -7.57 -6.39 -11.84
C ALA A 165 -6.50 -7.48 -11.91
N SER A 166 -5.51 -7.27 -12.76
CA SER A 166 -4.25 -8.00 -12.77
C SER A 166 -3.15 -7.06 -12.37
N LEU A 167 -2.38 -7.42 -11.35
CA LEU A 167 -1.21 -6.66 -10.95
C LEU A 167 0.04 -7.54 -11.02
N THR A 168 1.14 -6.94 -11.44
CA THR A 168 2.46 -7.56 -11.43
C THR A 168 3.46 -6.54 -10.90
N TYR A 169 4.26 -6.95 -9.93
CA TYR A 169 5.38 -6.21 -9.41
C TYR A 169 6.64 -7.07 -9.47
N SER A 170 7.73 -6.49 -9.97
CA SER A 170 9.06 -7.07 -9.86
C SER A 170 10.05 -6.04 -9.34
N GLY A 171 10.77 -6.40 -8.29
CA GLY A 171 11.86 -5.61 -7.70
C GLY A 171 13.25 -6.11 -8.10
N TYR A 172 13.33 -6.96 -9.10
CA TYR A 172 14.58 -7.57 -9.61
C TYR A 172 15.07 -6.94 -10.92
N ASP A 173 14.45 -5.89 -11.37
CA ASP A 173 14.77 -5.28 -12.66
C ASP A 173 15.93 -4.29 -12.54
N HIS A 174 16.52 -3.93 -13.67
CA HIS A 174 17.61 -2.96 -13.76
C HIS A 174 17.16 -1.61 -14.30
N PHE A 175 15.86 -1.40 -14.38
CA PHE A 175 15.20 -0.15 -14.74
C PHE A 175 14.01 0.06 -13.81
N ASP A 176 13.49 1.27 -13.77
CA ASP A 176 12.24 1.59 -13.08
C ASP A 176 11.18 1.94 -14.13
N SER A 177 10.02 1.28 -14.06
CA SER A 177 8.93 1.52 -15.02
C SER A 177 8.39 2.95 -14.96
N ASP A 178 8.64 3.68 -13.88
CA ASP A 178 8.26 5.09 -13.75
C ASP A 178 9.01 5.98 -14.74
N GLU A 179 10.17 5.54 -15.28
CA GLU A 179 10.85 6.19 -16.38
C GLU A 179 9.97 6.33 -17.63
N LEU A 180 9.08 5.35 -17.85
CA LEU A 180 8.17 5.34 -19.02
C LEU A 180 7.09 6.42 -18.94
N HIS A 181 6.82 6.95 -17.75
CA HIS A 181 5.87 8.03 -17.51
C HIS A 181 6.56 9.37 -17.19
N GLY A 182 7.89 9.45 -17.32
CA GLY A 182 8.64 10.66 -16.99
C GLY A 182 8.68 10.96 -15.49
N TRP A 183 8.70 9.91 -14.64
CA TRP A 183 8.71 10.01 -13.17
C TRP A 183 7.50 10.74 -12.58
N ILE A 184 6.36 10.66 -13.25
CA ILE A 184 5.09 11.17 -12.74
C ILE A 184 4.46 10.08 -11.86
N SER A 185 4.95 9.95 -10.63
CA SER A 185 4.38 9.04 -9.63
C SER A 185 4.43 9.66 -8.23
#